data_d8770c7f179d53ea16a64e01f237bcd7
#
_entry.id   d8770c7f179d53ea16a64e01f237bcd7
#
_cell.length_a   1.000
_cell.length_b   1.000
_cell.length_c   1.000
_cell.angle_alpha   90.00
_cell.angle_beta   90.00
_cell.angle_gamma   90.00
#
_symmetry.space_group_name_H-M   'P 1'
#
loop_
_entity.id
_entity.type
_entity.pdbx_description
1 polymer ?
#
loop_
_entity_poly.entity_id
_entity_poly.type
_entity_poly.pdbx_seq_one_letter_code
_entity_poly.pdbx_strand_id
1 'polypeptide(L)'
;MRCFLKGGVPLLALFLFLFVSVLAVPGQAKAEGVKKILSIEAQDMLNTVPDTYLLDVRTRAEYQFVGHPVGAYLFPYLFYSNTLITKGDECSYNFGEKNKRFVEEIAKLFKKTDNLLVISRDGTRSAPAAKDLAEAGFKNVYDVEDGFEGPPFPTFKDSNRDKFYRQLARRNKVIGFGLRRHYGWQWWGLPWTYHMDPKYVYPPDLAPEKKQ
;
A
#
# COMPACT_ATOMS: atom_id res chain seq x y z
N MET A 1 -16.39 84.05 51.17
CA MET A 1 -14.91 84.28 51.03
C MET A 1 -14.34 83.16 50.11
N ARG A 2 -13.88 83.52 48.95
CA ARG A 2 -12.96 82.85 47.99
C ARG A 2 -13.08 81.37 47.77
N CYS A 3 -13.56 80.93 46.60
CA CYS A 3 -12.80 80.67 45.37
C CYS A 3 -11.83 79.48 45.46
N PHE A 4 -12.04 78.42 44.69
CA PHE A 4 -11.15 78.12 43.55
C PHE A 4 -11.70 76.91 42.73
N LEU A 5 -11.97 77.16 41.47
CA LEU A 5 -12.15 76.21 40.41
C LEU A 5 -10.82 75.53 40.14
N LYS A 6 -10.82 74.23 39.95
CA LYS A 6 -9.83 73.54 39.08
C LYS A 6 -10.49 72.52 38.27
N GLY A 7 -10.48 72.77 36.98
CA GLY A 7 -10.95 71.84 35.93
C GLY A 7 -10.01 70.64 35.82
N GLY A 8 -10.58 69.50 35.62
CA GLY A 8 -9.90 68.27 35.26
C GLY A 8 -10.44 67.83 33.90
N VAL A 9 -9.54 67.81 32.92
CA VAL A 9 -9.79 67.34 31.54
C VAL A 9 -10.07 65.84 31.56
N PRO A 10 -11.12 65.30 30.88
CA PRO A 10 -11.30 63.90 30.81
C PRO A 10 -10.31 63.30 29.81
N LEU A 11 -9.49 62.39 30.31
CA LEU A 11 -8.56 61.56 29.55
C LEU A 11 -9.35 60.54 28.70
N LEU A 12 -9.46 60.83 27.42
CA LEU A 12 -10.09 59.94 26.42
C LEU A 12 -9.13 58.77 26.22
N ALA A 13 -9.40 57.65 26.91
CA ALA A 13 -8.66 56.40 26.70
C ALA A 13 -9.06 55.77 25.35
N LEU A 14 -8.20 55.94 24.36
CA LEU A 14 -8.32 55.30 23.04
C LEU A 14 -7.97 53.82 23.17
N PHE A 15 -8.98 52.95 23.31
CA PHE A 15 -8.80 51.48 23.23
C PHE A 15 -8.57 51.07 21.78
N LEU A 16 -7.30 50.87 21.42
CA LEU A 16 -6.89 50.28 20.17
C LEU A 16 -7.16 48.77 20.21
N PHE A 17 -8.29 48.33 19.64
CA PHE A 17 -8.59 46.91 19.45
C PHE A 17 -7.67 46.38 18.34
N LEU A 18 -6.58 45.70 18.73
CA LEU A 18 -5.75 44.91 17.83
C LEU A 18 -6.57 43.66 17.45
N PHE A 19 -7.15 43.69 16.25
CA PHE A 19 -7.76 42.53 15.61
C PHE A 19 -6.63 41.59 15.16
N VAL A 20 -6.24 40.66 16.02
CA VAL A 20 -5.36 39.54 15.63
C VAL A 20 -6.20 38.58 14.84
N SER A 21 -6.14 38.71 13.51
CA SER A 21 -6.70 37.69 12.60
C SER A 21 -5.86 36.41 12.72
N VAL A 22 -6.35 35.46 13.52
CA VAL A 22 -5.83 34.11 13.55
C VAL A 22 -6.14 33.50 12.20
N LEU A 23 -5.15 33.53 11.30
CA LEU A 23 -5.18 32.70 10.10
C LEU A 23 -5.23 31.24 10.55
N ALA A 24 -6.40 30.65 10.49
CA ALA A 24 -6.56 29.22 10.69
C ALA A 24 -5.72 28.51 9.62
N VAL A 25 -4.55 28.01 9.99
CA VAL A 25 -3.79 27.06 9.18
C VAL A 25 -4.71 25.85 9.02
N PRO A 26 -5.07 25.46 7.78
CA PRO A 26 -5.86 24.26 7.61
C PRO A 26 -5.07 23.11 8.23
N GLY A 27 -5.59 22.55 9.31
CA GLY A 27 -5.00 21.40 9.97
C GLY A 27 -4.81 20.32 8.92
N GLN A 28 -3.57 19.88 8.73
CA GLN A 28 -3.28 18.70 7.96
C GLN A 28 -4.07 17.57 8.61
N ALA A 29 -5.13 17.10 7.94
CA ALA A 29 -5.86 15.92 8.36
C ALA A 29 -4.83 14.79 8.47
N LYS A 30 -4.59 14.31 9.68
CA LYS A 30 -3.72 13.18 9.96
C LYS A 30 -4.21 12.05 9.10
N ALA A 31 -3.38 11.55 8.19
CA ALA A 31 -3.74 10.44 7.32
C ALA A 31 -4.29 9.31 8.21
N GLU A 32 -5.51 8.88 7.93
CA GLU A 32 -6.06 7.67 8.55
C GLU A 32 -5.09 6.55 8.20
N GLY A 33 -4.61 5.80 9.20
CA GLY A 33 -3.56 4.82 8.98
C GLY A 33 -3.98 3.77 7.95
N VAL A 34 -3.00 3.17 7.26
CA VAL A 34 -3.22 2.08 6.32
C VAL A 34 -4.08 0.98 6.97
N LYS A 35 -5.17 0.62 6.32
CA LYS A 35 -6.07 -0.46 6.77
C LYS A 35 -5.55 -1.79 6.19
N LYS A 36 -5.57 -2.84 7.00
CA LYS A 36 -5.22 -4.19 6.57
C LYS A 36 -6.47 -4.96 6.20
N ILE A 37 -6.43 -5.63 5.07
CA ILE A 37 -7.52 -6.47 4.57
C ILE A 37 -6.97 -7.77 3.98
N LEU A 38 -7.84 -8.78 3.87
CA LEU A 38 -7.52 -10.01 3.16
C LEU A 38 -7.88 -9.91 1.67
N SER A 39 -7.29 -10.79 0.87
CA SER A 39 -7.56 -10.86 -0.59
C SER A 39 -9.04 -11.01 -0.91
N ILE A 40 -9.81 -11.77 -0.10
CA ILE A 40 -11.26 -11.93 -0.29
C ILE A 40 -12.01 -10.62 -0.07
N GLU A 41 -11.61 -9.83 0.94
CA GLU A 41 -12.20 -8.52 1.22
C GLU A 41 -11.82 -7.52 0.12
N ALA A 42 -10.58 -7.59 -0.37
CA ALA A 42 -10.13 -6.80 -1.50
C ALA A 42 -10.95 -7.08 -2.76
N GLN A 43 -11.22 -8.36 -3.07
CA GLN A 43 -12.06 -8.72 -4.22
C GLN A 43 -13.50 -8.24 -4.04
N ASP A 44 -14.04 -8.31 -2.84
CA ASP A 44 -15.37 -7.79 -2.55
C ASP A 44 -15.44 -6.27 -2.77
N MET A 45 -14.45 -5.54 -2.29
CA MET A 45 -14.34 -4.09 -2.52
C MET A 45 -14.23 -3.73 -4.00
N LEU A 46 -13.45 -4.50 -4.80
CA LEU A 46 -13.35 -4.28 -6.25
C LEU A 46 -14.70 -4.45 -6.95
N ASN A 47 -15.56 -5.33 -6.45
CA ASN A 47 -16.86 -5.59 -7.02
C ASN A 47 -17.96 -4.62 -6.57
N THR A 48 -17.84 -4.06 -5.36
CA THR A 48 -18.96 -3.36 -4.70
C THR A 48 -18.70 -1.88 -4.41
N VAL A 49 -17.44 -1.46 -4.31
CA VAL A 49 -17.09 -0.10 -3.92
C VAL A 49 -16.56 0.68 -5.13
N PRO A 50 -17.23 1.76 -5.55
CA PRO A 50 -16.76 2.61 -6.65
C PRO A 50 -15.35 3.17 -6.42
N ASP A 51 -14.67 3.54 -7.50
CA ASP A 51 -13.33 4.14 -7.48
C ASP A 51 -12.31 3.33 -6.67
N THR A 52 -12.41 1.99 -6.77
CA THR A 52 -11.52 1.04 -6.10
C THR A 52 -10.59 0.39 -7.13
N TYR A 53 -9.28 0.40 -6.84
CA TYR A 53 -8.25 -0.09 -7.74
C TYR A 53 -7.25 -0.97 -7.00
N LEU A 54 -6.85 -2.06 -7.65
CA LEU A 54 -5.84 -2.99 -7.12
C LEU A 54 -4.47 -2.66 -7.73
N LEU A 55 -3.49 -2.38 -6.88
CA LEU A 55 -2.11 -2.10 -7.25
C LEU A 55 -1.22 -3.29 -6.90
N ASP A 56 -0.74 -3.99 -7.90
CA ASP A 56 0.24 -5.06 -7.73
C ASP A 56 1.65 -4.46 -7.68
N VAL A 57 2.26 -4.50 -6.51
CA VAL A 57 3.58 -3.88 -6.27
C VAL A 57 4.74 -4.86 -6.41
N ARG A 58 4.46 -6.05 -6.98
CA ARG A 58 5.48 -7.04 -7.29
C ARG A 58 6.32 -6.62 -8.50
N THR A 59 7.34 -7.40 -8.77
CA THR A 59 8.18 -7.19 -9.95
C THR A 59 7.46 -7.59 -11.24
N ARG A 60 7.93 -7.07 -12.38
CA ARG A 60 7.42 -7.43 -13.71
C ARG A 60 7.50 -8.93 -13.97
N ALA A 61 8.58 -9.58 -13.54
CA ALA A 61 8.76 -11.01 -13.68
C ALA A 61 7.72 -11.81 -12.87
N GLU A 62 7.44 -11.42 -11.63
CA GLU A 62 6.38 -12.04 -10.84
C GLU A 62 5.00 -11.85 -11.48
N TYR A 63 4.68 -10.64 -11.92
CA TYR A 63 3.41 -10.33 -12.56
C TYR A 63 3.18 -11.17 -13.83
N GLN A 64 4.20 -11.32 -14.67
CA GLN A 64 4.14 -12.07 -15.92
C GLN A 64 4.18 -13.58 -15.70
N PHE A 65 5.13 -14.09 -14.91
CA PHE A 65 5.43 -15.53 -14.85
C PHE A 65 4.72 -16.28 -13.71
N VAL A 66 4.35 -15.60 -12.65
CA VAL A 66 3.54 -16.17 -11.56
C VAL A 66 2.05 -15.91 -11.78
N GLY A 67 1.73 -14.95 -12.67
CA GLY A 67 0.38 -14.45 -12.91
C GLY A 67 0.03 -13.30 -11.97
N HIS A 68 -1.14 -12.71 -12.18
CA HIS A 68 -1.59 -11.53 -11.44
C HIS A 68 -3.12 -11.48 -11.34
N PRO A 69 -3.69 -10.75 -10.35
CA PRO A 69 -5.13 -10.55 -10.27
C PRO A 69 -5.66 -9.86 -11.53
N VAL A 70 -6.82 -10.25 -11.99
CA VAL A 70 -7.45 -9.63 -13.17
C VAL A 70 -7.71 -8.14 -12.91
N GLY A 71 -7.23 -7.28 -13.81
CA GLY A 71 -7.41 -5.83 -13.71
C GLY A 71 -6.50 -5.13 -12.70
N ALA A 72 -5.54 -5.81 -12.10
CA ALA A 72 -4.55 -5.20 -11.22
C ALA A 72 -3.54 -4.36 -12.01
N TYR A 73 -3.29 -3.16 -11.53
CA TYR A 73 -2.26 -2.26 -12.07
C TYR A 73 -0.90 -2.64 -11.52
N LEU A 74 0.05 -2.92 -12.40
CA LEU A 74 1.42 -3.24 -12.01
C LEU A 74 2.24 -1.96 -11.74
N PHE A 75 2.62 -1.75 -10.49
CA PHE A 75 3.54 -0.69 -10.06
C PHE A 75 4.64 -1.29 -9.19
N PRO A 76 5.76 -1.75 -9.75
CA PRO A 76 6.81 -2.35 -8.94
C PRO A 76 7.30 -1.40 -7.83
N TYR A 77 7.21 -1.86 -6.58
CA TYR A 77 7.75 -1.12 -5.43
C TYR A 77 9.26 -1.29 -5.32
N LEU A 78 9.73 -2.52 -5.58
CA LEU A 78 11.15 -2.87 -5.67
C LEU A 78 11.42 -3.46 -7.05
N PHE A 79 12.56 -3.13 -7.63
CA PHE A 79 13.03 -3.77 -8.85
C PHE A 79 13.84 -5.02 -8.51
N TYR A 80 13.69 -6.05 -9.34
CA TYR A 80 14.49 -7.25 -9.23
C TYR A 80 15.93 -6.98 -9.65
N SER A 81 16.87 -7.52 -8.89
CA SER A 81 18.31 -7.39 -9.17
C SER A 81 18.90 -8.74 -9.59
N ASN A 82 19.87 -8.71 -10.49
CA ASN A 82 20.65 -9.88 -10.87
C ASN A 82 21.79 -10.18 -9.87
N THR A 83 21.88 -9.43 -8.77
CA THR A 83 22.90 -9.62 -7.74
C THR A 83 22.54 -10.78 -6.85
N LEU A 84 23.33 -11.82 -6.88
CA LEU A 84 23.20 -12.94 -5.96
C LEU A 84 23.70 -12.54 -4.58
N ILE A 85 22.88 -12.77 -3.56
CA ILE A 85 23.24 -12.60 -2.16
C ILE A 85 23.33 -13.98 -1.52
N THR A 86 24.41 -14.19 -0.76
CA THR A 86 24.61 -15.40 0.04
C THR A 86 24.60 -15.01 1.52
N LYS A 87 23.76 -15.67 2.30
CA LYS A 87 23.68 -15.50 3.76
C LYS A 87 23.69 -16.86 4.43
N GLY A 88 24.84 -17.27 4.96
CA GLY A 88 25.06 -18.64 5.41
C GLY A 88 24.92 -19.61 4.24
N ASP A 89 24.10 -20.65 4.41
CA ASP A 89 23.82 -21.66 3.39
C ASP A 89 22.70 -21.24 2.41
N GLU A 90 22.10 -20.09 2.62
CA GLU A 90 21.03 -19.59 1.77
C GLU A 90 21.56 -18.66 0.69
N CYS A 91 21.14 -18.91 -0.56
CA CYS A 91 21.38 -18.05 -1.73
C CYS A 91 20.08 -17.50 -2.24
N SER A 92 20.06 -16.22 -2.57
CA SER A 92 18.91 -15.58 -3.23
C SER A 92 19.33 -14.41 -4.11
N TYR A 93 18.55 -14.13 -5.14
CA TYR A 93 18.68 -12.87 -5.84
C TYR A 93 17.98 -11.78 -5.04
N ASN A 94 18.63 -10.63 -4.94
CA ASN A 94 18.08 -9.50 -4.18
C ASN A 94 16.92 -8.85 -4.92
N PHE A 95 15.91 -8.40 -4.18
CA PHE A 95 15.10 -7.29 -4.64
C PHE A 95 15.97 -6.04 -4.51
N GLY A 96 16.32 -5.46 -5.65
CA GLY A 96 17.30 -4.39 -5.71
C GLY A 96 16.78 -3.04 -5.22
N GLU A 97 16.83 -2.04 -6.07
CA GLU A 97 16.48 -0.67 -5.71
C GLU A 97 14.97 -0.48 -5.54
N LYS A 98 14.62 0.38 -4.59
CA LYS A 98 13.26 0.90 -4.47
C LYS A 98 12.93 1.78 -5.68
N ASN A 99 11.75 1.63 -6.22
CA ASN A 99 11.23 2.48 -7.28
C ASN A 99 11.02 3.91 -6.76
N LYS A 100 11.93 4.81 -7.09
CA LYS A 100 11.88 6.23 -6.66
C LYS A 100 10.67 6.99 -7.23
N ARG A 101 10.11 6.50 -8.35
CA ARG A 101 8.96 7.12 -9.03
C ARG A 101 7.62 6.48 -8.63
N PHE A 102 7.61 5.52 -7.70
CA PHE A 102 6.44 4.74 -7.32
C PHE A 102 5.22 5.62 -6.99
N VAL A 103 5.38 6.53 -6.06
CA VAL A 103 4.28 7.43 -5.63
C VAL A 103 3.90 8.44 -6.73
N GLU A 104 4.90 8.99 -7.42
CA GLU A 104 4.69 9.98 -8.48
C GLU A 104 3.84 9.40 -9.63
N GLU A 105 4.17 8.22 -10.10
CA GLU A 105 3.46 7.58 -11.21
C GLU A 105 2.02 7.18 -10.83
N ILE A 106 1.83 6.68 -9.62
CA ILE A 106 0.49 6.37 -9.11
C ILE A 106 -0.36 7.66 -9.00
N ALA A 107 0.23 8.76 -8.55
CA ALA A 107 -0.47 10.04 -8.43
C ALA A 107 -0.88 10.67 -9.79
N LYS A 108 -0.31 10.22 -10.90
CA LYS A 108 -0.74 10.65 -12.26
C LYS A 108 -2.03 9.96 -12.70
N LEU A 109 -2.31 8.77 -12.18
CA LEU A 109 -3.44 7.94 -12.62
C LEU A 109 -4.61 7.96 -11.64
N PHE A 110 -4.34 8.08 -10.35
CA PHE A 110 -5.34 7.93 -9.30
C PHE A 110 -5.50 9.20 -8.47
N LYS A 111 -6.75 9.49 -8.10
CA LYS A 111 -7.08 10.60 -7.20
C LYS A 111 -6.71 10.25 -5.77
N LYS A 112 -6.41 11.26 -4.95
CA LYS A 112 -6.14 11.07 -3.52
C LYS A 112 -7.33 10.52 -2.71
N THR A 113 -8.52 10.53 -3.30
CA THR A 113 -9.77 10.02 -2.71
C THR A 113 -10.11 8.61 -3.15
N ASP A 114 -9.43 8.07 -4.16
CA ASP A 114 -9.68 6.72 -4.65
C ASP A 114 -9.27 5.68 -3.59
N ASN A 115 -9.90 4.50 -3.65
CA ASN A 115 -9.59 3.37 -2.79
C ASN A 115 -8.47 2.56 -3.45
N LEU A 116 -7.27 2.60 -2.88
CA LEU A 116 -6.10 1.89 -3.40
C LEU A 116 -5.81 0.65 -2.56
N LEU A 117 -6.04 -0.51 -3.15
CA LEU A 117 -5.74 -1.81 -2.57
C LEU A 117 -4.34 -2.22 -3.04
N VAL A 118 -3.40 -2.39 -2.13
CA VAL A 118 -2.00 -2.66 -2.46
C VAL A 118 -1.69 -4.11 -2.16
N ILE A 119 -1.32 -4.88 -3.19
CA ILE A 119 -1.02 -6.30 -3.07
C ILE A 119 0.43 -6.59 -3.45
N SER A 120 1.07 -7.46 -2.69
CA SER A 120 2.39 -8.01 -3.02
C SER A 120 2.33 -9.54 -3.04
N ARG A 121 3.48 -10.21 -2.99
CA ARG A 121 3.51 -11.67 -2.99
C ARG A 121 2.86 -12.27 -1.73
N ASP A 122 3.17 -11.68 -0.57
CA ASP A 122 2.88 -12.23 0.77
C ASP A 122 2.68 -11.15 1.85
N GLY A 123 2.32 -9.93 1.45
CA GLY A 123 2.13 -8.79 2.36
C GLY A 123 3.40 -8.00 2.71
N THR A 124 4.59 -8.55 2.53
CA THR A 124 5.83 -7.92 3.01
C THR A 124 6.22 -6.63 2.27
N ARG A 125 5.89 -6.51 0.99
CA ARG A 125 6.17 -5.31 0.16
C ARG A 125 4.97 -4.37 0.07
N SER A 126 3.75 -4.89 0.17
CA SER A 126 2.53 -4.07 0.13
C SER A 126 2.41 -3.16 1.35
N ALA A 127 2.76 -3.63 2.54
CA ALA A 127 2.70 -2.83 3.76
C ALA A 127 3.53 -1.53 3.68
N PRO A 128 4.85 -1.53 3.37
CA PRO A 128 5.61 -0.30 3.20
C PRO A 128 5.17 0.51 1.97
N ALA A 129 4.73 -0.12 0.88
CA ALA A 129 4.22 0.58 -0.29
C ALA A 129 2.92 1.35 0.03
N ALA A 130 1.99 0.73 0.74
CA ALA A 130 0.77 1.35 1.21
C ALA A 130 1.05 2.52 2.17
N LYS A 131 2.03 2.38 3.04
CA LYS A 131 2.47 3.45 3.93
C LYS A 131 2.98 4.67 3.15
N ASP A 132 3.84 4.47 2.15
CA ASP A 132 4.34 5.56 1.31
C ASP A 132 3.21 6.30 0.59
N LEU A 133 2.18 5.59 0.12
CA LEU A 133 1.00 6.20 -0.50
C LEU A 133 0.18 7.02 0.49
N ALA A 134 -0.03 6.50 1.69
CA ALA A 134 -0.75 7.22 2.75
C ALA A 134 0.01 8.49 3.18
N GLU A 135 1.33 8.41 3.35
CA GLU A 135 2.20 9.56 3.65
C GLU A 135 2.19 10.60 2.50
N ALA A 136 2.00 10.17 1.26
CA ALA A 136 1.83 11.05 0.11
C ALA A 136 0.41 11.65 0.00
N GLY A 137 -0.48 11.38 0.95
CA GLY A 137 -1.80 11.99 1.08
C GLY A 137 -2.94 11.25 0.38
N PHE A 138 -2.76 9.99 -0.04
CA PHE A 138 -3.88 9.13 -0.42
C PHE A 138 -4.67 8.78 0.84
N LYS A 139 -5.99 8.96 0.80
CA LYS A 139 -6.84 8.86 2.01
C LYS A 139 -7.28 7.44 2.32
N ASN A 140 -7.51 6.65 1.28
CA ASN A 140 -8.09 5.32 1.39
C ASN A 140 -7.09 4.29 0.85
N VAL A 141 -6.10 3.93 1.67
CA VAL A 141 -5.08 2.95 1.29
C VAL A 141 -5.23 1.69 2.13
N TYR A 142 -5.23 0.56 1.46
CA TYR A 142 -5.43 -0.75 2.05
C TYR A 142 -4.24 -1.66 1.72
N ASP A 143 -3.70 -2.33 2.73
CA ASP A 143 -2.67 -3.36 2.56
C ASP A 143 -3.37 -4.73 2.50
N VAL A 144 -3.26 -5.41 1.35
CA VAL A 144 -3.74 -6.78 1.17
C VAL A 144 -2.69 -7.71 1.77
N GLU A 145 -2.83 -7.96 3.09
CA GLU A 145 -1.76 -8.53 3.90
C GLU A 145 -1.43 -10.00 3.62
N ASP A 146 -2.38 -10.77 3.10
CA ASP A 146 -2.14 -12.16 2.69
C ASP A 146 -1.53 -12.28 1.27
N GLY A 147 -1.54 -11.21 0.49
CA GLY A 147 -0.88 -11.12 -0.80
C GLY A 147 -1.44 -12.02 -1.90
N PHE A 148 -0.70 -12.10 -3.01
CA PHE A 148 -1.11 -12.88 -4.18
C PHE A 148 -0.86 -14.38 -4.00
N GLU A 149 0.32 -14.73 -3.52
CA GLU A 149 0.73 -16.11 -3.33
C GLU A 149 0.52 -16.62 -1.90
N GLY A 150 0.37 -15.70 -0.96
CA GLY A 150 0.22 -15.97 0.47
C GLY A 150 1.55 -16.06 1.24
N PRO A 151 1.45 -15.95 2.56
CA PRO A 151 2.61 -16.08 3.45
C PRO A 151 3.18 -17.51 3.42
N PRO A 152 4.43 -17.69 3.84
CA PRO A 152 5.02 -19.03 3.98
C PRO A 152 4.20 -19.88 4.95
N PHE A 153 4.17 -21.18 4.69
CA PHE A 153 3.53 -22.12 5.62
C PHE A 153 4.23 -22.02 6.99
N PRO A 154 3.48 -21.96 8.10
CA PRO A 154 4.07 -21.84 9.42
C PRO A 154 5.04 -22.98 9.71
N THR A 155 6.21 -22.64 10.23
CA THR A 155 7.20 -23.58 10.73
C THR A 155 7.30 -23.46 12.27
N PHE A 156 7.57 -24.57 12.93
CA PHE A 156 7.68 -24.60 14.37
C PHE A 156 9.10 -25.02 14.75
N LYS A 157 9.69 -24.36 15.77
CA LYS A 157 11.02 -24.71 16.28
C LYS A 157 11.05 -26.11 16.86
N ASP A 158 9.96 -26.56 17.48
CA ASP A 158 9.82 -27.94 17.95
C ASP A 158 9.58 -28.87 16.76
N SER A 159 10.51 -29.82 16.56
CA SER A 159 10.50 -30.73 15.41
C SER A 159 9.30 -31.68 15.38
N ASN A 160 8.81 -32.12 16.55
CA ASN A 160 7.67 -33.02 16.64
C ASN A 160 6.38 -32.29 16.30
N ARG A 161 6.26 -31.05 16.81
CA ARG A 161 5.15 -30.16 16.50
C ARG A 161 5.12 -29.82 15.01
N ASP A 162 6.27 -29.46 14.42
CA ASP A 162 6.38 -29.18 12.99
C ASP A 162 5.97 -30.40 12.16
N LYS A 163 6.48 -31.59 12.49
CA LYS A 163 6.12 -32.85 11.83
C LYS A 163 4.63 -33.17 11.94
N PHE A 164 4.04 -32.96 13.10
CA PHE A 164 2.61 -33.19 13.32
C PHE A 164 1.74 -32.29 12.43
N TYR A 165 1.99 -30.99 12.42
CA TYR A 165 1.20 -30.07 11.61
C TYR A 165 1.42 -30.26 10.10
N ARG A 166 2.63 -30.65 9.68
CA ARG A 166 2.90 -31.04 8.29
C ARG A 166 2.13 -32.27 7.89
N GLN A 167 2.03 -33.27 8.72
CA GLN A 167 1.23 -34.48 8.47
C GLN A 167 -0.27 -34.15 8.42
N LEU A 168 -0.75 -33.30 9.34
CA LEU A 168 -2.13 -32.87 9.37
C LEU A 168 -2.51 -32.08 8.10
N ALA A 169 -1.65 -31.17 7.66
CA ALA A 169 -1.84 -30.42 6.43
C ALA A 169 -1.90 -31.33 5.19
N ARG A 170 -1.00 -32.32 5.07
CA ARG A 170 -1.03 -33.33 4.00
C ARG A 170 -2.34 -34.13 4.01
N ARG A 171 -2.74 -34.59 5.19
CA ARG A 171 -3.99 -35.35 5.36
C ARG A 171 -5.22 -34.55 4.91
N ASN A 172 -5.23 -33.25 5.20
CA ASN A 172 -6.32 -32.35 4.86
C ASN A 172 -6.16 -31.74 3.46
N LYS A 173 -5.18 -32.21 2.66
CA LYS A 173 -4.93 -31.73 1.30
C LYS A 173 -4.72 -30.20 1.22
N VAL A 174 -4.06 -29.63 2.23
CA VAL A 174 -3.74 -28.19 2.25
C VAL A 174 -2.81 -27.88 1.09
N ILE A 175 -3.26 -27.02 0.19
CA ILE A 175 -2.50 -26.58 -0.98
C ILE A 175 -1.30 -25.74 -0.51
N GLY A 176 -0.15 -25.92 -1.16
CA GLY A 176 1.08 -25.18 -0.82
C GLY A 176 1.86 -25.72 0.37
N PHE A 177 1.45 -26.86 0.94
CA PHE A 177 2.19 -27.50 2.01
C PHE A 177 3.67 -27.69 1.63
N GLY A 178 4.55 -27.18 2.49
CA GLY A 178 6.01 -27.28 2.33
C GLY A 178 6.61 -26.28 1.34
N LEU A 179 5.79 -25.53 0.59
CA LEU A 179 6.29 -24.56 -0.38
C LEU A 179 6.14 -23.12 0.09
N ARG A 180 5.03 -22.58 0.33
CA ARG A 180 4.94 -21.20 0.83
C ARG A 180 3.55 -20.79 1.28
N ARG A 181 2.48 -21.40 0.77
CA ARG A 181 1.25 -20.68 0.51
C ARG A 181 0.08 -21.36 1.20
N HIS A 182 -0.54 -20.69 2.12
CA HIS A 182 -1.73 -21.18 2.77
C HIS A 182 -2.85 -20.11 2.91
N TYR A 183 -2.63 -18.94 2.33
CA TYR A 183 -3.60 -17.86 2.13
C TYR A 183 -3.23 -17.15 0.84
N GLY A 184 -3.89 -16.04 0.55
CA GLY A 184 -3.57 -15.20 -0.59
C GLY A 184 -4.53 -15.39 -1.75
N TRP A 185 -4.43 -14.52 -2.72
CA TRP A 185 -5.34 -14.41 -3.85
C TRP A 185 -5.55 -15.72 -4.62
N GLN A 186 -4.44 -16.39 -4.96
CA GLN A 186 -4.50 -17.67 -5.66
C GLN A 186 -5.10 -18.80 -4.80
N TRP A 187 -4.80 -18.82 -3.50
CA TRP A 187 -5.29 -19.83 -2.60
C TRP A 187 -6.82 -19.75 -2.42
N TRP A 188 -7.36 -18.54 -2.35
CA TRP A 188 -8.79 -18.31 -2.28
C TRP A 188 -9.52 -18.60 -3.61
N GLY A 189 -8.80 -18.87 -4.70
CA GLY A 189 -9.38 -19.09 -6.03
C GLY A 189 -10.00 -17.84 -6.65
N LEU A 190 -9.53 -16.67 -6.24
CA LEU A 190 -9.99 -15.39 -6.79
C LEU A 190 -9.52 -15.21 -8.24
N PRO A 191 -10.18 -14.37 -9.07
CA PRO A 191 -9.84 -14.22 -10.48
C PRO A 191 -8.41 -13.73 -10.71
N TRP A 192 -7.63 -14.50 -11.46
CA TRP A 192 -6.26 -14.13 -11.86
C TRP A 192 -5.91 -14.65 -13.25
N THR A 193 -4.85 -14.12 -13.85
CA THR A 193 -4.48 -14.41 -15.24
C THR A 193 -2.97 -14.28 -15.46
N TYR A 194 -2.48 -14.84 -16.57
CA TYR A 194 -1.16 -14.58 -17.16
C TYR A 194 -1.24 -13.57 -18.32
N HIS A 195 -2.45 -13.25 -18.78
CA HIS A 195 -2.63 -12.34 -19.90
C HIS A 195 -2.34 -10.90 -19.49
N MET A 196 -1.33 -10.28 -20.11
CA MET A 196 -0.92 -8.92 -19.84
C MET A 196 -1.66 -7.93 -20.74
N ASP A 197 -2.32 -6.93 -20.13
CA ASP A 197 -2.90 -5.79 -20.83
C ASP A 197 -2.00 -4.57 -20.60
N PRO A 198 -1.43 -3.94 -21.67
CA PRO A 198 -0.52 -2.81 -21.54
C PRO A 198 -1.03 -1.65 -20.72
N LYS A 199 -2.34 -1.45 -20.66
CA LYS A 199 -2.95 -0.35 -19.87
C LYS A 199 -2.75 -0.50 -18.36
N TYR A 200 -2.47 -1.71 -17.88
CA TYR A 200 -2.24 -2.01 -16.48
C TYR A 200 -0.76 -2.15 -16.10
N VAL A 201 0.15 -1.96 -17.05
CA VAL A 201 1.59 -2.17 -16.83
C VAL A 201 2.32 -0.85 -16.67
N TYR A 202 3.05 -0.72 -15.57
CA TYR A 202 3.95 0.41 -15.33
C TYR A 202 5.39 0.05 -15.74
N PRO A 203 6.15 0.97 -16.27
CA PRO A 203 5.75 2.29 -16.77
C PRO A 203 5.02 2.18 -18.12
N PRO A 204 4.18 3.16 -18.46
CA PRO A 204 3.46 3.17 -19.73
C PRO A 204 4.34 3.15 -20.99
N ASP A 205 5.62 3.55 -20.86
CA ASP A 205 6.62 3.51 -21.91
C ASP A 205 7.03 2.08 -22.32
N LEU A 206 6.67 1.08 -21.50
CA LEU A 206 6.80 -0.33 -21.86
C LEU A 206 5.60 -0.87 -22.64
N ALA A 207 4.55 -0.09 -22.83
CA ALA A 207 3.49 -0.45 -23.74
C ALA A 207 4.09 -0.67 -25.13
N PRO A 208 3.66 -1.73 -25.86
CA PRO A 208 4.17 -1.97 -27.21
C PRO A 208 4.03 -0.71 -28.06
N GLU A 209 5.12 -0.32 -28.73
CA GLU A 209 5.06 0.76 -29.70
C GLU A 209 3.90 0.46 -30.64
N LYS A 210 2.98 1.42 -30.78
CA LYS A 210 1.94 1.31 -31.78
C LYS A 210 2.64 1.16 -33.12
N LYS A 211 2.58 -0.01 -33.73
CA LYS A 211 3.00 -0.19 -35.11
C LYS A 211 2.18 0.82 -35.93
N GLN A 212 2.88 1.82 -36.45
CA GLN A 212 2.33 2.78 -37.40
C GLN A 212 1.88 2.07 -38.65
#